data_a9e785ee3c8c8f9f8c9145d1a2513ccc
#
_entry.id   a9e785ee3c8c8f9f8c9145d1a2513ccc
#
_cell.length_a   1.000
_cell.length_b   1.000
_cell.length_c   1.000
_cell.angle_alpha   90.00
_cell.angle_beta   90.00
_cell.angle_gamma   90.00
#
_symmetry.space_group_name_H-M   'P 1'
#
loop_
_entity.id
_entity.type
_entity.pdbx_description
1 polymer ?
#
loop_
_entity_poly.entity_id
_entity_poly.type
_entity_poly.pdbx_seq_one_letter_code
_entity_poly.pdbx_strand_id
1 'polypeptide(L)'
;KIAELSKYAQSKNVSLMLWYNSNGVANDAPQGPRGIMDNIVTRKKEMAWMKSIGIKGIKVDFFGGDKQHTMQQYEDILSDANDYGIQVIFHGCTLPRGWERMYPNYVSSEAVLASENVFFSDYHAKQEAFELTMHPFCRNAVAAMDWGGTIMNKYLSKDNKSRHRRYTTDVFEMASAIMNQAAIQCIAIYPNNLSELPQHEIDFLKSVPTTWDETKFIAGYPGKYAVVAR
;
A
#
# COMPACT_ATOMS: atom_id res chain seq x y z
N LYS A 1 18.89 -15.28 7.11
CA LYS A 1 18.84 -13.87 6.63
C LYS A 1 17.54 -13.17 7.03
N ILE A 2 16.33 -13.62 6.58
CA ILE A 2 15.06 -12.94 6.91
C ILE A 2 14.81 -12.96 8.44
N ALA A 3 15.01 -14.08 9.11
CA ALA A 3 14.85 -14.18 10.56
C ALA A 3 15.80 -13.24 11.34
N GLU A 4 17.02 -13.08 10.89
CA GLU A 4 17.99 -12.14 11.47
C GLU A 4 17.55 -10.67 11.27
N LEU A 5 17.07 -10.34 10.05
CA LEU A 5 16.50 -9.04 9.75
C LEU A 5 15.24 -8.74 10.58
N SER A 6 14.37 -9.73 10.73
CA SER A 6 13.17 -9.60 11.57
C SER A 6 13.55 -9.33 13.03
N LYS A 7 14.50 -10.08 13.57
CA LYS A 7 15.01 -9.86 14.93
C LYS A 7 15.63 -8.47 15.10
N TYR A 8 16.41 -8.03 14.12
CA TYR A 8 16.99 -6.69 14.14
C TYR A 8 15.92 -5.60 14.06
N ALA A 9 14.94 -5.73 13.16
CA ALA A 9 13.84 -4.78 13.03
C ALA A 9 13.04 -4.68 14.34
N GLN A 10 12.70 -5.82 14.95
CA GLN A 10 12.02 -5.86 16.23
C GLN A 10 12.81 -5.15 17.35
N SER A 11 14.15 -5.26 17.35
CA SER A 11 15.00 -4.52 18.31
C SER A 11 14.94 -2.99 18.13
N LYS A 12 14.41 -2.54 16.97
CA LYS A 12 14.15 -1.12 16.65
C LYS A 12 12.67 -0.76 16.72
N ASN A 13 11.85 -1.63 17.29
CA ASN A 13 10.40 -1.49 17.34
C ASN A 13 9.75 -1.38 15.94
N VAL A 14 10.29 -2.11 14.97
CA VAL A 14 9.80 -2.18 13.60
C VAL A 14 9.44 -3.61 13.27
N SER A 15 8.29 -3.81 12.63
CA SER A 15 7.85 -5.11 12.13
C SER A 15 8.10 -5.21 10.62
N LEU A 16 8.45 -6.40 10.15
CA LEU A 16 8.60 -6.66 8.72
C LEU A 16 7.31 -7.20 8.12
N MET A 17 7.07 -6.81 6.89
CA MET A 17 6.12 -7.41 5.97
C MET A 17 6.87 -8.05 4.79
N LEU A 18 6.35 -9.16 4.27
CA LEU A 18 6.94 -9.85 3.13
C LEU A 18 6.04 -9.72 1.90
N TRP A 19 6.66 -9.72 0.74
CA TRP A 19 5.95 -9.66 -0.54
C TRP A 19 5.83 -11.05 -1.16
N TYR A 20 4.65 -11.37 -1.70
CA TYR A 20 4.35 -12.63 -2.40
C TYR A 20 3.57 -12.38 -3.68
N ASN A 21 3.84 -13.20 -4.69
CA ASN A 21 2.97 -13.32 -5.85
C ASN A 21 1.74 -14.15 -5.48
N SER A 22 0.55 -13.72 -5.91
CA SER A 22 -0.69 -14.45 -5.64
C SER A 22 -0.76 -15.79 -6.37
N ASN A 23 -0.08 -15.92 -7.50
CA ASN A 23 -0.21 -17.05 -8.43
C ASN A 23 -1.65 -17.32 -8.89
N GLY A 24 -2.47 -16.24 -8.99
CA GLY A 24 -3.83 -16.35 -9.53
C GLY A 24 -3.86 -17.01 -10.91
N VAL A 25 -4.97 -17.68 -11.25
CA VAL A 25 -5.08 -18.52 -12.46
C VAL A 25 -4.73 -17.79 -13.77
N ALA A 26 -5.04 -16.49 -13.85
CA ALA A 26 -4.72 -15.67 -15.03
C ALA A 26 -3.38 -14.90 -14.87
N ASN A 27 -2.62 -15.19 -13.83
CA ASN A 27 -1.39 -14.49 -13.52
C ASN A 27 -0.19 -15.25 -14.05
N ASP A 28 0.53 -14.67 -14.99
CA ASP A 28 1.79 -15.15 -15.55
C ASP A 28 3.02 -14.31 -15.11
N ALA A 29 2.83 -13.34 -14.22
CA ALA A 29 3.90 -12.48 -13.73
C ALA A 29 5.06 -13.31 -13.15
N PRO A 30 6.30 -13.08 -13.61
CA PRO A 30 7.44 -13.92 -13.24
C PRO A 30 7.99 -13.67 -11.84
N GLN A 31 7.60 -12.56 -11.20
CA GLN A 31 8.13 -12.16 -9.90
C GLN A 31 7.76 -13.19 -8.82
N GLY A 32 8.74 -13.61 -8.04
CA GLY A 32 8.59 -14.57 -6.95
C GLY A 32 8.66 -13.92 -5.56
N PRO A 33 8.34 -14.68 -4.52
CA PRO A 33 8.08 -16.14 -4.53
C PRO A 33 6.73 -16.52 -5.14
N ARG A 34 6.71 -17.62 -5.87
CA ARG A 34 5.54 -18.21 -6.53
C ARG A 34 5.22 -19.60 -5.97
N GLY A 35 4.00 -20.12 -6.23
CA GLY A 35 3.59 -21.45 -5.79
C GLY A 35 3.36 -21.54 -4.28
N ILE A 36 3.07 -20.43 -3.63
CA ILE A 36 2.88 -20.37 -2.17
C ILE A 36 1.46 -19.94 -1.83
N MET A 37 1.00 -18.78 -2.35
CA MET A 37 -0.26 -18.19 -1.93
C MET A 37 -1.51 -18.84 -2.54
N ASP A 38 -1.38 -19.51 -3.65
CA ASP A 38 -2.46 -20.22 -4.36
C ASP A 38 -2.74 -21.64 -3.81
N ASN A 39 -1.88 -22.18 -2.98
CA ASN A 39 -2.01 -23.51 -2.41
C ASN A 39 -2.11 -23.47 -0.89
N ILE A 40 -3.17 -24.03 -0.32
CA ILE A 40 -3.45 -24.00 1.12
C ILE A 40 -2.33 -24.60 1.97
N VAL A 41 -1.70 -25.70 1.51
CA VAL A 41 -0.66 -26.40 2.28
C VAL A 41 0.63 -25.57 2.33
N THR A 42 1.08 -25.06 1.18
CA THR A 42 2.27 -24.20 1.12
C THR A 42 2.04 -22.88 1.82
N ARG A 43 0.87 -22.28 1.65
CA ARG A 43 0.48 -21.02 2.27
C ARG A 43 0.50 -21.11 3.81
N LYS A 44 -0.16 -22.11 4.38
CA LYS A 44 -0.18 -22.30 5.86
C LYS A 44 1.20 -22.63 6.41
N LYS A 45 2.00 -23.43 5.71
CA LYS A 45 3.38 -23.70 6.10
C LYS A 45 4.23 -22.43 6.12
N GLU A 46 4.08 -21.60 5.09
CA GLU A 46 4.81 -20.33 5.00
C GLU A 46 4.36 -19.36 6.09
N MET A 47 3.06 -19.22 6.35
CA MET A 47 2.52 -18.36 7.40
C MET A 47 2.93 -18.83 8.81
N ALA A 48 2.99 -20.13 9.05
CA ALA A 48 3.54 -20.68 10.29
C ALA A 48 5.01 -20.31 10.49
N TRP A 49 5.81 -20.40 9.42
CA TRP A 49 7.20 -19.95 9.45
C TRP A 49 7.30 -18.45 9.70
N MET A 50 6.53 -17.61 9.00
CA MET A 50 6.49 -16.16 9.21
C MET A 50 6.20 -15.82 10.68
N LYS A 51 5.17 -16.44 11.25
CA LYS A 51 4.82 -16.28 12.68
C LYS A 51 5.99 -16.63 13.59
N SER A 52 6.68 -17.73 13.29
CA SER A 52 7.80 -18.21 14.13
C SER A 52 9.00 -17.26 14.16
N ILE A 53 9.17 -16.44 13.13
CA ILE A 53 10.26 -15.46 13.03
C ILE A 53 9.79 -14.01 13.26
N GLY A 54 8.51 -13.81 13.63
CA GLY A 54 7.96 -12.51 14.00
C GLY A 54 7.61 -11.58 12.85
N ILE A 55 7.35 -12.11 11.66
CA ILE A 55 6.75 -11.34 10.55
C ILE A 55 5.31 -10.99 10.90
N LYS A 56 4.89 -9.76 10.65
CA LYS A 56 3.58 -9.24 11.03
C LYS A 56 2.62 -8.99 9.86
N GLY A 57 3.10 -9.04 8.64
CA GLY A 57 2.24 -8.80 7.48
C GLY A 57 2.79 -9.36 6.19
N ILE A 58 1.90 -9.42 5.21
CA ILE A 58 2.23 -9.75 3.82
C ILE A 58 1.58 -8.75 2.86
N LYS A 59 2.29 -8.45 1.78
CA LYS A 59 1.75 -7.85 0.57
C LYS A 59 1.63 -8.96 -0.46
N VAL A 60 0.42 -9.23 -0.94
CA VAL A 60 0.16 -10.22 -1.98
C VAL A 60 -0.26 -9.50 -3.25
N ASP A 61 0.41 -9.80 -4.35
CA ASP A 61 0.36 -9.02 -5.58
C ASP A 61 0.04 -9.89 -6.80
N PHE A 62 -0.33 -9.25 -7.91
CA PHE A 62 -0.57 -9.86 -9.21
C PHE A 62 -1.75 -10.83 -9.25
N PHE A 63 -2.91 -10.42 -8.78
CA PHE A 63 -4.13 -11.19 -8.95
C PHE A 63 -4.66 -11.11 -10.38
N GLY A 64 -5.12 -12.22 -10.91
CA GLY A 64 -5.58 -12.35 -12.28
C GLY A 64 -7.08 -12.13 -12.46
N GLY A 65 -7.58 -10.91 -12.24
CA GLY A 65 -8.99 -10.55 -12.46
C GLY A 65 -9.91 -10.81 -11.26
N ASP A 66 -11.22 -10.95 -11.53
CA ASP A 66 -12.27 -11.02 -10.51
C ASP A 66 -13.20 -12.25 -10.67
N LYS A 67 -12.70 -13.31 -11.28
CA LYS A 67 -13.43 -14.58 -11.41
C LYS A 67 -13.58 -15.24 -10.04
N GLN A 68 -14.59 -16.11 -9.92
CA GLN A 68 -14.95 -16.75 -8.65
C GLN A 68 -13.75 -17.37 -7.91
N HIS A 69 -12.88 -18.11 -8.61
CA HIS A 69 -11.71 -18.72 -7.97
C HIS A 69 -10.71 -17.68 -7.46
N THR A 70 -10.56 -16.54 -8.14
CA THR A 70 -9.70 -15.43 -7.68
C THR A 70 -10.33 -14.77 -6.46
N MET A 71 -11.64 -14.56 -6.45
CA MET A 71 -12.34 -14.02 -5.28
C MET A 71 -12.22 -14.97 -4.08
N GLN A 72 -12.36 -16.27 -4.29
CA GLN A 72 -12.13 -17.26 -3.23
C GLN A 72 -10.68 -17.22 -2.70
N GLN A 73 -9.71 -17.03 -3.59
CA GLN A 73 -8.29 -16.91 -3.19
C GLN A 73 -8.03 -15.72 -2.26
N TYR A 74 -8.68 -14.55 -2.48
CA TYR A 74 -8.59 -13.43 -1.55
C TYR A 74 -9.06 -13.82 -0.15
N GLU A 75 -10.22 -14.46 -0.06
CA GLU A 75 -10.81 -14.86 1.22
C GLU A 75 -9.98 -15.95 1.89
N ASP A 76 -9.51 -16.93 1.15
CA ASP A 76 -8.63 -17.99 1.66
C ASP A 76 -7.32 -17.42 2.25
N ILE A 77 -6.70 -16.46 1.56
CA ILE A 77 -5.49 -15.80 2.05
C ILE A 77 -5.78 -15.02 3.32
N LEU A 78 -6.87 -14.26 3.35
CA LEU A 78 -7.26 -13.47 4.53
C LEU A 78 -7.56 -14.37 5.73
N SER A 79 -8.34 -15.44 5.53
CA SER A 79 -8.69 -16.39 6.57
C SER A 79 -7.45 -17.09 7.13
N ASP A 80 -6.61 -17.65 6.27
CA ASP A 80 -5.40 -18.33 6.71
C ASP A 80 -4.43 -17.36 7.40
N ALA A 81 -4.22 -16.16 6.87
CA ALA A 81 -3.36 -15.14 7.49
C ALA A 81 -3.86 -14.72 8.87
N ASN A 82 -5.19 -14.63 9.05
CA ASN A 82 -5.79 -14.33 10.35
C ASN A 82 -5.47 -15.38 11.42
N ASP A 83 -5.48 -16.68 11.08
CA ASP A 83 -5.13 -17.77 11.98
C ASP A 83 -3.69 -17.66 12.53
N TYR A 84 -2.83 -17.00 11.76
CA TYR A 84 -1.42 -16.79 12.14
C TYR A 84 -1.13 -15.38 12.70
N GLY A 85 -2.13 -14.49 12.75
CA GLY A 85 -1.98 -13.11 13.21
C GLY A 85 -1.15 -12.25 12.24
N ILE A 86 -1.35 -12.46 10.94
CA ILE A 86 -0.63 -11.79 9.85
C ILE A 86 -1.58 -10.80 9.16
N GLN A 87 -1.17 -9.55 9.05
CA GLN A 87 -1.87 -8.51 8.30
C GLN A 87 -1.66 -8.66 6.80
N VAL A 88 -2.65 -8.26 6.01
CA VAL A 88 -2.64 -8.44 4.55
C VAL A 88 -2.94 -7.15 3.81
N ILE A 89 -2.10 -6.86 2.83
CA ILE A 89 -2.30 -5.82 1.80
C ILE A 89 -2.34 -6.50 0.44
N PHE A 90 -3.34 -6.16 -0.39
CA PHE A 90 -3.44 -6.66 -1.75
C PHE A 90 -3.02 -5.62 -2.78
N HIS A 91 -2.21 -6.05 -3.75
CA HIS A 91 -1.83 -5.28 -4.94
C HIS A 91 -2.15 -6.03 -6.23
N GLY A 92 -2.08 -5.34 -7.38
CA GLY A 92 -2.47 -5.93 -8.65
C GLY A 92 -3.85 -6.61 -8.54
N CYS A 93 -4.80 -5.99 -7.89
CA CYS A 93 -5.98 -6.62 -7.36
C CYS A 93 -7.27 -5.94 -7.84
N THR A 94 -8.41 -6.63 -7.68
CA THR A 94 -9.74 -6.04 -7.92
C THR A 94 -10.16 -5.13 -6.77
N LEU A 95 -11.25 -4.38 -6.97
CA LEU A 95 -11.88 -3.57 -5.93
C LEU A 95 -12.28 -4.44 -4.72
N PRO A 96 -12.06 -3.96 -3.48
CA PRO A 96 -12.50 -4.64 -2.27
C PRO A 96 -14.01 -4.94 -2.26
N ARG A 97 -14.36 -6.06 -1.64
CA ARG A 97 -15.75 -6.57 -1.57
C ARG A 97 -16.27 -6.61 -0.13
N GLY A 98 -15.87 -5.67 0.71
CA GLY A 98 -16.27 -5.61 2.11
C GLY A 98 -15.40 -6.45 3.03
N TRP A 99 -14.21 -6.84 2.60
CA TRP A 99 -13.28 -7.67 3.38
C TRP A 99 -12.88 -7.05 4.71
N GLU A 100 -12.82 -5.73 4.81
CA GLU A 100 -12.54 -4.99 6.04
C GLU A 100 -13.59 -5.21 7.15
N ARG A 101 -14.78 -5.68 6.78
CA ARG A 101 -15.86 -6.03 7.73
C ARG A 101 -15.87 -7.50 8.13
N MET A 102 -15.17 -8.33 7.37
CA MET A 102 -15.12 -9.78 7.56
C MET A 102 -13.81 -10.23 8.20
N TYR A 103 -12.71 -9.55 7.84
CA TYR A 103 -11.35 -9.95 8.21
C TYR A 103 -10.61 -8.81 8.88
N PRO A 104 -10.38 -8.88 10.22
CA PRO A 104 -9.70 -7.80 10.96
C PRO A 104 -8.23 -7.62 10.58
N ASN A 105 -7.65 -8.59 9.92
CA ASN A 105 -6.27 -8.55 9.41
C ASN A 105 -6.15 -8.00 7.98
N TYR A 106 -7.27 -7.69 7.31
CA TYR A 106 -7.24 -6.96 6.05
C TYR A 106 -6.91 -5.49 6.32
N VAL A 107 -5.84 -4.98 5.73
CA VAL A 107 -5.40 -3.60 5.90
C VAL A 107 -5.92 -2.72 4.79
N SER A 108 -5.64 -3.10 3.56
CA SER A 108 -5.98 -2.31 2.36
C SER A 108 -5.75 -3.09 1.07
N SER A 109 -6.19 -2.48 -0.01
CA SER A 109 -5.86 -2.90 -1.37
C SER A 109 -5.49 -1.69 -2.22
N GLU A 110 -4.66 -1.92 -3.22
CA GLU A 110 -4.35 -0.93 -4.26
C GLU A 110 -5.60 -0.65 -5.13
N ALA A 111 -5.93 -1.55 -6.04
CA ALA A 111 -7.05 -1.49 -6.98
C ALA A 111 -7.19 -0.16 -7.74
N VAL A 112 -6.06 0.44 -8.08
CA VAL A 112 -5.88 1.65 -8.90
C VAL A 112 -4.51 1.60 -9.57
N LEU A 113 -4.22 2.51 -10.48
CA LEU A 113 -2.86 2.78 -10.92
C LEU A 113 -2.18 3.66 -9.86
N ALA A 114 -1.56 3.02 -8.88
CA ALA A 114 -1.01 3.67 -7.70
C ALA A 114 0.31 4.43 -7.97
N SER A 115 0.92 4.94 -6.93
CA SER A 115 2.09 5.83 -7.00
C SER A 115 3.30 5.25 -7.72
N GLU A 116 3.42 3.93 -7.84
CA GLU A 116 4.49 3.31 -8.63
C GLU A 116 4.45 3.73 -10.11
N ASN A 117 3.25 4.00 -10.65
CA ASN A 117 3.07 4.48 -12.01
C ASN A 117 3.64 5.89 -12.20
N VAL A 118 3.62 6.72 -11.18
CA VAL A 118 4.27 8.03 -11.15
C VAL A 118 5.78 7.89 -11.36
N PHE A 119 6.40 6.84 -10.80
CA PHE A 119 7.82 6.55 -11.03
C PHE A 119 8.13 6.00 -12.42
N PHE A 120 7.18 5.35 -13.08
CA PHE A 120 7.40 4.73 -14.38
C PHE A 120 7.23 5.69 -15.55
N SER A 121 6.40 6.73 -15.43
CA SER A 121 6.00 7.55 -16.55
C SER A 121 5.79 9.02 -16.17
N ASP A 122 6.35 9.91 -16.98
CA ASP A 122 6.09 11.37 -16.89
C ASP A 122 4.61 11.71 -17.11
N TYR A 123 3.90 10.91 -17.92
CA TYR A 123 2.47 11.03 -18.10
C TYR A 123 1.73 10.83 -16.78
N HIS A 124 1.98 9.72 -16.07
CA HIS A 124 1.33 9.44 -14.79
C HIS A 124 1.74 10.47 -13.71
N ALA A 125 2.99 10.93 -13.70
CA ALA A 125 3.40 11.99 -12.79
C ALA A 125 2.61 13.29 -13.00
N LYS A 126 2.23 13.60 -14.24
CA LYS A 126 1.35 14.74 -14.56
C LYS A 126 -0.10 14.51 -14.18
N GLN A 127 -0.57 13.27 -14.18
CA GLN A 127 -1.96 12.92 -13.85
C GLN A 127 -2.19 12.74 -12.34
N GLU A 128 -1.15 12.63 -11.53
CA GLU A 128 -1.23 12.29 -10.12
C GLU A 128 -2.22 13.17 -9.33
N ALA A 129 -2.16 14.48 -9.50
CA ALA A 129 -3.06 15.40 -8.81
C ALA A 129 -4.53 15.21 -9.21
N PHE A 130 -4.80 14.89 -10.47
CA PHE A 130 -6.15 14.58 -10.95
C PHE A 130 -6.63 13.25 -10.34
N GLU A 131 -5.82 12.22 -10.38
CA GLU A 131 -6.16 10.89 -9.85
C GLU A 131 -6.42 10.94 -8.35
N LEU A 132 -5.54 11.57 -7.56
CA LEU A 132 -5.70 11.68 -6.10
C LEU A 132 -6.88 12.57 -5.68
N THR A 133 -7.34 13.49 -6.52
CA THR A 133 -8.57 14.24 -6.27
C THR A 133 -9.83 13.55 -6.82
N MET A 134 -9.66 12.50 -7.63
CA MET A 134 -10.75 11.64 -8.10
C MET A 134 -11.05 10.51 -7.12
N HIS A 135 -10.02 9.88 -6.56
CA HIS A 135 -10.14 8.68 -5.72
C HIS A 135 -11.07 8.81 -4.51
N PRO A 136 -11.15 9.94 -3.77
CA PRO A 136 -12.10 10.09 -2.68
C PRO A 136 -13.56 9.86 -3.07
N PHE A 137 -13.91 10.11 -4.33
CA PHE A 137 -15.28 9.99 -4.84
C PHE A 137 -15.59 8.61 -5.45
N CYS A 138 -14.59 7.79 -5.70
CA CYS A 138 -14.76 6.48 -6.33
C CYS A 138 -14.06 5.37 -5.55
N ARG A 139 -12.71 5.31 -5.62
CA ARG A 139 -11.96 4.20 -5.03
C ARG A 139 -12.02 4.15 -3.50
N ASN A 140 -11.82 5.28 -2.83
CA ASN A 140 -11.87 5.35 -1.36
C ASN A 140 -13.29 5.24 -0.81
N ALA A 141 -14.32 5.50 -1.62
CA ALA A 141 -15.72 5.30 -1.22
C ALA A 141 -16.05 3.81 -0.98
N VAL A 142 -15.26 2.89 -1.52
CA VAL A 142 -15.47 1.45 -1.37
C VAL A 142 -14.78 0.91 -0.12
N ALA A 143 -13.53 1.27 0.11
CA ALA A 143 -12.71 0.84 1.26
C ALA A 143 -11.39 1.62 1.32
N ALA A 144 -10.60 1.38 2.38
CA ALA A 144 -9.24 1.88 2.51
C ALA A 144 -8.39 1.54 1.26
N MET A 145 -7.57 2.48 0.84
CA MET A 145 -6.73 2.37 -0.35
C MET A 145 -5.26 2.40 0.03
N ASP A 146 -4.48 1.49 -0.54
CA ASP A 146 -3.03 1.63 -0.59
C ASP A 146 -2.66 2.34 -1.89
N TRP A 147 -2.46 3.65 -1.81
CA TRP A 147 -1.93 4.43 -2.92
C TRP A 147 -0.47 4.07 -3.24
N GLY A 148 0.21 3.37 -2.34
CA GLY A 148 1.64 3.13 -2.38
C GLY A 148 2.40 4.19 -1.59
N GLY A 149 3.28 4.96 -2.23
CA GLY A 149 4.06 5.97 -1.51
C GLY A 149 3.46 7.37 -1.53
N THR A 150 3.46 8.06 -0.39
CA THR A 150 3.42 9.52 -0.34
C THR A 150 4.79 10.02 -0.84
N ILE A 151 4.83 10.66 -2.00
CA ILE A 151 6.06 10.92 -2.73
C ILE A 151 6.64 12.28 -2.35
N MET A 152 7.59 12.32 -1.43
CA MET A 152 8.22 13.57 -0.99
C MET A 152 9.42 13.99 -1.85
N ASN A 153 10.02 13.08 -2.59
CA ASN A 153 11.11 13.39 -3.50
C ASN A 153 10.64 14.22 -4.70
N LYS A 154 11.32 15.33 -4.99
CA LYS A 154 11.00 16.17 -6.17
C LYS A 154 11.33 15.49 -7.49
N TYR A 155 12.39 14.72 -7.53
CA TYR A 155 12.76 13.89 -8.65
C TYR A 155 12.56 12.43 -8.31
N LEU A 156 12.06 11.66 -9.26
CA LEU A 156 11.66 10.27 -9.03
C LEU A 156 12.83 9.31 -9.29
N SER A 157 14.02 9.71 -8.83
CA SER A 157 15.22 8.91 -8.90
C SER A 157 16.11 9.15 -7.69
N LYS A 158 16.88 8.13 -7.35
CA LYS A 158 17.75 8.13 -6.18
C LYS A 158 18.88 9.19 -6.24
N ASP A 159 19.30 9.54 -7.45
CA ASP A 159 20.30 10.58 -7.72
C ASP A 159 19.69 11.98 -7.88
N ASN A 160 18.36 12.10 -7.77
CA ASN A 160 17.62 13.34 -7.93
C ASN A 160 17.79 14.03 -9.29
N LYS A 161 18.12 13.28 -10.35
CA LYS A 161 18.46 13.83 -11.69
C LYS A 161 17.98 12.97 -12.86
N SER A 162 18.04 11.65 -12.73
CA SER A 162 17.97 10.73 -13.87
C SER A 162 16.58 10.34 -14.33
N ARG A 163 15.54 10.75 -13.62
CA ARG A 163 14.13 10.54 -14.00
C ARG A 163 13.40 11.87 -14.09
N HIS A 164 12.15 11.82 -14.55
CA HIS A 164 11.24 12.94 -14.50
C HIS A 164 10.95 13.37 -13.06
N ARG A 165 10.41 14.55 -12.89
CA ARG A 165 10.07 15.10 -11.58
C ARG A 165 8.62 14.79 -11.21
N ARG A 166 8.32 14.86 -9.92
CA ARG A 166 6.97 15.01 -9.40
C ARG A 166 6.41 16.39 -9.80
N TYR A 167 5.13 16.46 -10.14
CA TYR A 167 4.44 17.71 -10.53
C TYR A 167 3.58 18.29 -9.41
N THR A 168 3.24 17.51 -8.40
CA THR A 168 2.55 17.94 -7.18
C THR A 168 3.46 18.74 -6.24
N THR A 169 2.87 19.49 -5.32
CA THR A 169 3.60 20.20 -4.27
C THR A 169 3.81 19.32 -3.04
N ASP A 170 4.78 19.67 -2.18
CA ASP A 170 5.02 18.94 -0.94
C ASP A 170 3.75 18.95 -0.04
N VAL A 171 3.05 20.07 0.02
CA VAL A 171 1.77 20.18 0.76
C VAL A 171 0.69 19.26 0.19
N PHE A 172 0.61 19.11 -1.12
CA PHE A 172 -0.31 18.17 -1.76
C PHE A 172 -0.01 16.73 -1.34
N GLU A 173 1.26 16.32 -1.37
CA GLU A 173 1.68 14.99 -0.95
C GLU A 173 1.38 14.73 0.52
N MET A 174 1.70 15.68 1.41
CA MET A 174 1.34 15.57 2.83
C MET A 174 -0.17 15.45 3.04
N ALA A 175 -0.98 16.19 2.27
CA ALA A 175 -2.44 16.07 2.32
C ALA A 175 -2.91 14.69 1.82
N SER A 176 -2.26 14.10 0.81
CA SER A 176 -2.60 12.77 0.31
C SER A 176 -2.40 11.68 1.36
N ALA A 177 -1.40 11.82 2.24
CA ALA A 177 -1.17 10.92 3.36
C ALA A 177 -2.38 10.84 4.32
N ILE A 178 -3.11 11.94 4.47
CA ILE A 178 -4.34 11.99 5.28
C ILE A 178 -5.55 11.51 4.48
N MET A 179 -5.69 11.97 3.23
CA MET A 179 -6.89 11.82 2.42
C MET A 179 -7.01 10.41 1.81
N ASN A 180 -5.94 9.88 1.24
CA ASN A 180 -5.99 8.78 0.29
C ASN A 180 -5.38 7.48 0.82
N GLN A 181 -4.70 7.51 1.96
CA GLN A 181 -3.94 6.36 2.45
C GLN A 181 -4.70 5.52 3.48
N ALA A 182 -4.29 4.26 3.57
CA ALA A 182 -4.74 3.31 4.58
C ALA A 182 -3.96 3.48 5.89
N ALA A 183 -4.29 2.66 6.90
CA ALA A 183 -3.63 2.67 8.21
C ALA A 183 -2.13 2.33 8.15
N ILE A 184 -1.71 1.50 7.20
CA ILE A 184 -0.28 1.26 6.93
C ILE A 184 0.09 2.11 5.71
N GLN A 185 0.97 3.07 5.91
CA GLN A 185 1.38 4.03 4.90
C GLN A 185 2.84 3.84 4.53
N CYS A 186 3.16 4.13 3.27
CA CYS A 186 4.52 4.21 2.77
C CYS A 186 4.90 5.69 2.55
N ILE A 187 5.99 6.13 3.13
CA ILE A 187 6.57 7.45 2.83
C ILE A 187 7.74 7.23 1.87
N ALA A 188 7.59 7.70 0.65
CA ALA A 188 8.58 7.54 -0.40
C ALA A 188 9.61 8.68 -0.35
N ILE A 189 10.63 8.49 0.47
CA ILE A 189 11.79 9.40 0.60
C ILE A 189 13.07 8.57 0.46
N TYR A 190 13.94 9.00 -0.43
CA TYR A 190 15.30 8.44 -0.48
C TYR A 190 16.17 9.04 0.61
N PRO A 191 16.93 8.23 1.38
CA PRO A 191 17.73 8.73 2.49
C PRO A 191 18.72 9.84 2.13
N ASN A 192 19.30 9.82 0.91
CA ASN A 192 20.21 10.85 0.43
C ASN A 192 19.52 12.17 0.06
N ASN A 193 18.20 12.21 0.00
CA ASN A 193 17.41 13.39 -0.32
C ASN A 193 16.69 13.97 0.91
N LEU A 194 16.88 13.37 2.07
CA LEU A 194 16.19 13.80 3.29
C LEU A 194 16.52 15.23 3.69
N SER A 195 17.75 15.66 3.44
CA SER A 195 18.21 17.03 3.69
C SER A 195 17.61 18.09 2.76
N GLU A 196 16.93 17.68 1.69
CA GLU A 196 16.27 18.60 0.75
C GLU A 196 14.88 19.03 1.24
N LEU A 197 14.34 18.32 2.23
CA LEU A 197 13.03 18.61 2.80
C LEU A 197 13.14 19.54 4.00
N PRO A 198 12.26 20.55 4.13
CA PRO A 198 12.13 21.33 5.34
C PRO A 198 11.85 20.47 6.57
N GLN A 199 12.46 20.76 7.69
CA GLN A 199 12.32 19.95 8.90
C GLN A 199 10.86 19.81 9.36
N HIS A 200 10.05 20.86 9.21
CA HIS A 200 8.65 20.83 9.61
C HIS A 200 7.79 19.85 8.78
N GLU A 201 8.14 19.57 7.54
CA GLU A 201 7.47 18.55 6.71
C GLU A 201 7.81 17.14 7.20
N ILE A 202 9.06 16.91 7.55
CA ILE A 202 9.51 15.65 8.13
C ILE A 202 8.83 15.42 9.48
N ASP A 203 8.72 16.44 10.31
CA ASP A 203 8.08 16.37 11.63
C ASP A 203 6.57 16.12 11.49
N PHE A 204 5.91 16.73 10.50
CA PHE A 204 4.52 16.44 10.16
C PHE A 204 4.34 14.97 9.80
N LEU A 205 5.13 14.44 8.86
CA LEU A 205 5.02 13.05 8.42
C LEU A 205 5.29 12.03 9.54
N LYS A 206 6.13 12.40 10.52
CA LYS A 206 6.37 11.57 11.72
C LYS A 206 5.22 11.58 12.71
N SER A 207 4.43 12.65 12.74
CA SER A 207 3.40 12.90 13.76
C SER A 207 1.97 12.69 13.25
N VAL A 208 1.76 12.70 11.94
CA VAL A 208 0.42 12.55 11.38
C VAL A 208 -0.16 11.17 11.75
N PRO A 209 -1.39 11.13 12.30
CA PRO A 209 -2.07 9.86 12.57
C PRO A 209 -2.37 9.11 11.28
N THR A 210 -2.45 7.79 11.37
CA THR A 210 -2.80 6.89 10.25
C THR A 210 -4.17 6.25 10.41
N THR A 211 -4.78 6.41 11.58
CA THR A 211 -6.15 5.97 11.90
C THR A 211 -6.93 7.11 12.53
N TRP A 212 -8.24 7.13 12.33
CA TRP A 212 -9.11 8.25 12.64
C TRP A 212 -10.39 7.75 13.31
N ASP A 213 -10.82 8.41 14.38
CA ASP A 213 -12.09 8.10 15.06
C ASP A 213 -13.28 8.64 14.25
N GLU A 214 -13.08 9.74 13.53
CA GLU A 214 -14.11 10.37 12.72
C GLU A 214 -13.55 10.87 11.39
N THR A 215 -14.34 10.77 10.33
CA THR A 215 -14.03 11.35 9.01
C THR A 215 -15.27 12.05 8.49
N LYS A 216 -15.14 13.34 8.19
CA LYS A 216 -16.21 14.16 7.60
C LYS A 216 -15.80 14.64 6.20
N PHE A 217 -16.63 14.36 5.22
CA PHE A 217 -16.53 15.02 3.92
C PHE A 217 -17.11 16.43 4.04
N ILE A 218 -16.32 17.44 3.71
CA ILE A 218 -16.69 18.85 3.83
C ILE A 218 -17.12 19.42 2.48
N ALA A 219 -16.30 19.25 1.45
CA ALA A 219 -16.57 19.73 0.09
C ALA A 219 -15.70 19.00 -0.92
N GLY A 220 -16.09 19.03 -2.19
CA GLY A 220 -15.25 18.50 -3.25
C GLY A 220 -15.94 18.44 -4.61
N TYR A 221 -15.10 18.30 -5.63
CA TYR A 221 -15.51 18.02 -7.00
C TYR A 221 -14.52 17.04 -7.63
N PRO A 222 -14.98 15.90 -8.15
CA PRO A 222 -14.11 14.84 -8.66
C PRO A 222 -13.07 15.37 -9.67
N GLY A 223 -11.81 15.01 -9.46
CA GLY A 223 -10.70 15.42 -10.31
C GLY A 223 -10.27 16.89 -10.17
N LYS A 224 -10.86 17.65 -9.25
CA LYS A 224 -10.49 19.06 -9.00
C LYS A 224 -9.99 19.28 -7.59
N TYR A 225 -10.79 18.92 -6.59
CA TYR A 225 -10.41 19.06 -5.20
C TYR A 225 -11.27 18.16 -4.30
N ALA A 226 -10.76 17.81 -3.14
CA ALA A 226 -11.52 17.17 -2.07
C ALA A 226 -11.08 17.74 -0.73
N VAL A 227 -12.04 17.95 0.17
CA VAL A 227 -11.81 18.47 1.52
C VAL A 227 -12.47 17.54 2.52
N VAL A 228 -11.67 16.99 3.42
CA VAL A 228 -12.14 16.17 4.53
C VAL A 228 -11.61 16.72 5.85
N ALA A 229 -12.32 16.47 6.93
CA ALA A 229 -11.85 16.63 8.30
C ALA A 229 -11.70 15.26 8.96
N ARG A 230 -10.59 15.05 9.63
CA ARG A 230 -10.25 13.84 10.36
C ARG A 230 -9.65 14.17 11.71
#